data_24499ed35d800e29ba455ca36fc22000
#
_entry.id   24499ed35d800e29ba455ca36fc22000
#
_cell.length_a   1.000
_cell.length_b   1.000
_cell.length_c   1.000
_cell.angle_alpha   90.00
_cell.angle_beta   90.00
_cell.angle_gamma   90.00
#
_symmetry.space_group_name_H-M   'P 1'
#
loop_
_entity.id
_entity.type
_entity.pdbx_description
1 polymer ?
#
loop_
_entity_poly.entity_id
_entity_poly.type
_entity_poly.pdbx_seq_one_letter_code
_entity_poly.pdbx_strand_id
1 'polypeptide(L)'
;PPLVRVITGLAFALPMTPSAIAASGGISLAPVDLLLQFALQVAIGVALGLVCLTLLSAIQSAGAVIDVTGGFALASAYDPLMQQQASVISRVYRLLAGVLILVSGAYLIIMAGFSLTFEALPIGAGLSVELTAMTLTEALSMSFLATLQIAGPIIAILLIVDIGLGLLTRVAPTINLFVLSFPVKIGLTLLLVGVAIPQISPMLAGLTDASVDAMRGIAGG
;
A
#
# COMPACT_ATOMS: atom_id res chain seq x y z
N PRO A 1 13.68 -1.19 13.38
CA PRO A 1 14.66 -0.21 13.86
C PRO A 1 15.11 0.67 12.70
N PRO A 2 15.33 1.99 12.90
CA PRO A 2 15.70 2.91 11.80
C PRO A 2 17.04 2.50 11.14
N LEU A 3 17.97 1.96 11.88
CA LEU A 3 19.25 1.46 11.35
C LEU A 3 19.07 0.37 10.29
N VAL A 4 18.14 -0.56 10.47
CA VAL A 4 17.88 -1.61 9.48
C VAL A 4 17.37 -1.01 8.15
N ARG A 5 16.51 0.01 8.21
CA ARG A 5 16.00 0.68 7.00
C ARG A 5 17.13 1.37 6.23
N VAL A 6 18.05 2.04 6.94
CA VAL A 6 19.19 2.70 6.32
C VAL A 6 20.14 1.69 5.69
N ILE A 7 20.49 0.61 6.41
CA ILE A 7 21.38 -0.45 5.90
C ILE A 7 20.75 -1.12 4.66
N THR A 8 19.45 -1.44 4.71
CA THR A 8 18.75 -2.04 3.58
C THR A 8 18.74 -1.09 2.38
N GLY A 9 18.46 0.22 2.61
CA GLY A 9 18.51 1.23 1.55
C GLY A 9 19.88 1.33 0.91
N LEU A 10 20.97 1.34 1.70
CA LEU A 10 22.34 1.34 1.20
C LEU A 10 22.68 0.06 0.43
N ALA A 11 22.25 -1.10 0.93
CA ALA A 11 22.47 -2.37 0.26
C ALA A 11 21.82 -2.44 -1.14
N PHE A 12 20.64 -1.82 -1.30
CA PHE A 12 19.98 -1.69 -2.60
C PHE A 12 20.59 -0.59 -3.48
N ALA A 13 21.12 0.48 -2.92
CA ALA A 13 21.74 1.56 -3.69
C ALA A 13 23.08 1.14 -4.31
N LEU A 14 23.86 0.28 -3.64
CA LEU A 14 25.18 -0.16 -4.13
C LEU A 14 25.16 -0.80 -5.51
N PRO A 15 24.27 -1.77 -5.83
CA PRO A 15 24.19 -2.35 -7.16
C PRO A 15 23.74 -1.36 -8.25
N MET A 16 23.02 -0.30 -7.88
CA MET A 16 22.51 0.71 -8.80
C MET A 16 23.54 1.83 -9.09
N THR A 17 24.61 1.93 -8.30
CA THR A 17 25.63 2.96 -8.44
C THR A 17 26.28 2.98 -9.83
N PRO A 18 26.65 1.83 -10.46
CA PRO A 18 27.28 1.85 -11.79
C PRO A 18 26.36 2.43 -12.88
N SER A 19 25.06 2.10 -12.87
CA SER A 19 24.11 2.63 -13.84
C SER A 19 23.87 4.14 -13.63
N ALA A 20 23.78 4.58 -12.39
CA ALA A 20 23.64 6.00 -12.05
C ALA A 20 24.88 6.83 -12.49
N ILE A 21 26.09 6.29 -12.33
CA ILE A 21 27.33 6.95 -12.80
C ILE A 21 27.38 7.00 -14.33
N ALA A 22 27.02 5.90 -15.00
CA ALA A 22 27.05 5.84 -16.47
C ALA A 22 26.02 6.81 -17.11
N ALA A 23 24.88 7.00 -16.49
CA ALA A 23 23.85 7.93 -16.94
C ALA A 23 24.19 9.41 -16.62
N SER A 24 25.06 9.68 -15.63
CA SER A 24 25.44 11.03 -15.24
C SER A 24 26.54 11.58 -16.15
N GLY A 25 26.27 12.70 -16.84
CA GLY A 25 27.22 13.39 -17.73
C GLY A 25 28.35 14.16 -17.03
N GLY A 26 28.58 13.92 -15.75
CA GLY A 26 29.54 14.61 -14.90
C GLY A 26 28.86 15.40 -13.76
N ILE A 27 29.39 15.29 -12.57
CA ILE A 27 28.86 15.93 -11.37
C ILE A 27 29.69 17.19 -11.10
N SER A 28 29.04 18.37 -11.03
CA SER A 28 29.70 19.58 -10.54
C SER A 28 30.11 19.40 -9.08
N LEU A 29 31.41 19.60 -8.79
CA LEU A 29 31.95 19.50 -7.44
C LEU A 29 31.82 20.82 -6.64
N ALA A 30 31.15 21.85 -7.21
CA ALA A 30 30.89 23.06 -6.46
C ALA A 30 29.97 22.79 -5.27
N PRO A 31 30.26 23.27 -4.06
CA PRO A 31 29.52 22.91 -2.85
C PRO A 31 28.01 23.20 -2.93
N VAL A 32 27.62 24.27 -3.59
CA VAL A 32 26.22 24.70 -3.77
C VAL A 32 25.50 23.73 -4.72
N ASP A 33 26.15 23.36 -5.83
CA ASP A 33 25.59 22.43 -6.81
C ASP A 33 25.41 21.03 -6.23
N LEU A 34 26.39 20.56 -5.43
CA LEU A 34 26.28 19.29 -4.72
C LEU A 34 25.11 19.26 -3.75
N LEU A 35 24.89 20.32 -2.98
CA LEU A 35 23.75 20.42 -2.07
C LEU A 35 22.42 20.40 -2.83
N LEU A 36 22.33 21.15 -3.93
CA LEU A 36 21.13 21.21 -4.75
C LEU A 36 20.84 19.83 -5.39
N GLN A 37 21.84 19.19 -5.98
CA GLN A 37 21.71 17.85 -6.56
C GLN A 37 21.31 16.81 -5.51
N PHE A 38 21.87 16.86 -4.32
CA PHE A 38 21.49 16.00 -3.22
C PHE A 38 20.02 16.21 -2.83
N ALA A 39 19.58 17.45 -2.68
CA ALA A 39 18.19 17.77 -2.35
C ALA A 39 17.21 17.26 -3.43
N LEU A 40 17.56 17.44 -4.71
CA LEU A 40 16.77 16.95 -5.84
C LEU A 40 16.70 15.42 -5.85
N GLN A 41 17.81 14.71 -5.62
CA GLN A 41 17.83 13.25 -5.57
C GLN A 41 17.00 12.69 -4.40
N VAL A 42 17.01 13.37 -3.25
CA VAL A 42 16.14 13.03 -2.13
C VAL A 42 14.66 13.24 -2.52
N ALA A 43 14.32 14.33 -3.19
CA ALA A 43 12.95 14.60 -3.64
C ALA A 43 12.46 13.55 -4.65
N ILE A 44 13.29 13.18 -5.63
CA ILE A 44 13.00 12.10 -6.60
C ILE A 44 12.79 10.77 -5.86
N GLY A 45 13.70 10.39 -4.97
CA GLY A 45 13.59 9.16 -4.20
C GLY A 45 12.33 9.10 -3.33
N VAL A 46 11.95 10.22 -2.72
CA VAL A 46 10.70 10.35 -1.94
C VAL A 46 9.48 10.20 -2.85
N ALA A 47 9.47 10.84 -4.02
CA ALA A 47 8.35 10.75 -4.97
C ALA A 47 8.14 9.31 -5.45
N LEU A 48 9.21 8.63 -5.89
CA LEU A 48 9.17 7.23 -6.33
C LEU A 48 8.75 6.29 -5.20
N GLY A 49 9.30 6.49 -4.01
CA GLY A 49 8.94 5.70 -2.82
C GLY A 49 7.49 5.92 -2.39
N LEU A 50 6.96 7.14 -2.49
CA LEU A 50 5.59 7.48 -2.17
C LEU A 50 4.59 6.77 -3.09
N VAL A 51 4.85 6.76 -4.40
CA VAL A 51 4.01 6.06 -5.38
C VAL A 51 3.94 4.57 -5.06
N CYS A 52 5.09 3.93 -4.87
CA CYS A 52 5.16 2.52 -4.47
C CYS A 52 4.41 2.24 -3.17
N LEU A 53 4.66 3.06 -2.15
CA LEU A 53 4.00 2.92 -0.85
C LEU A 53 2.48 3.06 -0.98
N THR A 54 2.01 4.05 -1.74
CA THR A 54 0.59 4.30 -1.95
C THR A 54 -0.10 3.11 -2.59
N LEU A 55 0.44 2.59 -3.69
CA LEU A 55 -0.14 1.47 -4.42
C LEU A 55 -0.11 0.18 -3.57
N LEU A 56 1.02 -0.16 -2.98
CA LEU A 56 1.14 -1.39 -2.18
C LEU A 56 0.36 -1.32 -0.86
N SER A 57 0.09 -0.13 -0.33
CA SER A 57 -0.74 0.04 0.87
C SER A 57 -2.22 -0.24 0.63
N ALA A 58 -2.69 -0.32 -0.63
CA ALA A 58 -4.08 -0.62 -0.97
C ALA A 58 -4.57 -1.92 -0.33
N ILE A 59 -3.72 -2.96 -0.31
CA ILE A 59 -4.04 -4.25 0.31
C ILE A 59 -4.28 -4.08 1.82
N GLN A 60 -3.40 -3.35 2.51
CA GLN A 60 -3.56 -3.05 3.93
C GLN A 60 -4.82 -2.21 4.19
N SER A 61 -5.09 -1.23 3.34
CA SER A 61 -6.27 -0.36 3.43
C SER A 61 -7.56 -1.15 3.25
N ALA A 62 -7.59 -2.14 2.35
CA ALA A 62 -8.71 -3.05 2.21
C ALA A 62 -9.00 -3.80 3.51
N GLY A 63 -7.96 -4.32 4.17
CA GLY A 63 -8.08 -4.93 5.48
C GLY A 63 -8.66 -3.98 6.54
N ALA A 64 -8.26 -2.70 6.53
CA ALA A 64 -8.78 -1.69 7.47
C ALA A 64 -10.29 -1.41 7.25
N VAL A 65 -10.74 -1.34 6.00
CA VAL A 65 -12.16 -1.16 5.67
C VAL A 65 -12.97 -2.39 6.10
N ILE A 66 -12.43 -3.60 5.89
CA ILE A 66 -13.06 -4.85 6.34
C ILE A 66 -13.16 -4.90 7.87
N ASP A 67 -12.14 -4.45 8.61
CA ASP A 67 -12.16 -4.39 10.07
C ASP A 67 -13.31 -3.51 10.59
N VAL A 68 -13.50 -2.34 9.98
CA VAL A 68 -14.59 -1.42 10.36
C VAL A 68 -15.96 -2.05 10.11
N THR A 69 -16.17 -2.62 8.93
CA THR A 69 -17.46 -3.20 8.54
C THR A 69 -17.74 -4.54 9.22
N GLY A 70 -16.69 -5.34 9.47
CA GLY A 70 -16.76 -6.64 10.14
C GLY A 70 -16.97 -6.57 11.66
N GLY A 71 -16.94 -5.36 12.24
CA GLY A 71 -17.19 -5.14 13.68
C GLY A 71 -15.95 -5.26 14.57
N PHE A 72 -14.76 -5.54 14.02
CA PHE A 72 -13.52 -5.62 14.79
C PHE A 72 -13.11 -4.27 15.40
N ALA A 73 -13.40 -3.17 14.70
CA ALA A 73 -13.12 -1.81 15.19
C ALA A 73 -13.87 -1.47 16.47
N LEU A 74 -15.07 -2.05 16.68
CA LEU A 74 -15.85 -1.84 17.88
C LEU A 74 -15.26 -2.56 19.10
N ALA A 75 -14.61 -3.72 18.90
CA ALA A 75 -13.92 -4.41 19.99
C ALA A 75 -12.80 -3.57 20.59
N SER A 76 -12.10 -2.77 19.77
CA SER A 76 -11.05 -1.85 20.25
C SER A 76 -11.60 -0.60 20.95
N ALA A 77 -12.85 -0.22 20.71
CA ALA A 77 -13.49 0.90 21.39
C ALA A 77 -13.80 0.60 22.86
N TYR A 78 -13.92 -0.67 23.24
CA TYR A 78 -14.17 -1.10 24.63
C TYR A 78 -12.90 -1.25 25.47
N ASP A 79 -11.73 -1.32 24.85
CA ASP A 79 -10.45 -1.42 25.57
C ASP A 79 -9.50 -0.28 25.13
N PRO A 80 -9.50 0.86 25.85
CA PRO A 80 -8.65 1.99 25.54
C PRO A 80 -7.16 1.71 25.69
N LEU A 81 -6.77 0.63 26.37
CA LEU A 81 -5.37 0.20 26.47
C LEU A 81 -4.89 -0.48 25.19
N MET A 82 -5.80 -1.00 24.36
CA MET A 82 -5.56 -1.63 23.07
C MET A 82 -5.58 -0.65 21.89
N GLN A 83 -5.63 0.66 22.11
CA GLN A 83 -5.73 1.69 21.05
C GLN A 83 -4.64 1.61 19.97
N GLN A 84 -3.51 0.96 20.23
CA GLN A 84 -2.44 0.75 19.24
C GLN A 84 -2.61 -0.52 18.38
N GLN A 85 -3.63 -1.35 18.63
CA GLN A 85 -3.85 -2.61 17.89
C GLN A 85 -5.11 -2.59 17.02
N ALA A 86 -5.53 -1.43 16.59
CA ALA A 86 -6.86 -1.13 16.07
C ALA A 86 -7.30 -1.84 14.77
N SER A 87 -6.53 -2.74 14.17
CA SER A 87 -6.91 -3.34 12.89
C SER A 87 -6.29 -4.73 12.71
N VAL A 88 -7.06 -5.76 13.07
CA VAL A 88 -6.57 -7.15 13.02
C VAL A 88 -6.42 -7.62 11.58
N ILE A 89 -7.45 -7.44 10.76
CA ILE A 89 -7.45 -7.87 9.36
C ILE A 89 -6.46 -7.07 8.54
N SER A 90 -6.37 -5.74 8.76
CA SER A 90 -5.37 -4.89 8.13
C SER A 90 -3.94 -5.37 8.40
N ARG A 91 -3.67 -5.81 9.64
CA ARG A 91 -2.36 -6.36 10.01
C ARG A 91 -2.07 -7.69 9.31
N VAL A 92 -3.08 -8.56 9.22
CA VAL A 92 -2.98 -9.83 8.49
C VAL A 92 -2.72 -9.56 7.01
N TYR A 93 -3.49 -8.68 6.37
CA TYR A 93 -3.32 -8.31 4.96
C TYR A 93 -1.94 -7.70 4.69
N ARG A 94 -1.44 -6.84 5.58
CA ARG A 94 -0.09 -6.28 5.48
C ARG A 94 0.99 -7.36 5.55
N LEU A 95 0.87 -8.32 6.48
CA LEU A 95 1.82 -9.43 6.60
C LEU A 95 1.76 -10.33 5.37
N LEU A 96 0.56 -10.66 4.90
CA LEU A 96 0.35 -11.44 3.68
C LEU A 96 0.96 -10.73 2.45
N ALA A 97 0.70 -9.44 2.28
CA ALA A 97 1.30 -8.66 1.19
C ALA A 97 2.82 -8.70 1.27
N GLY A 98 3.41 -8.51 2.45
CA GLY A 98 4.85 -8.59 2.65
C GLY A 98 5.44 -9.96 2.28
N VAL A 99 4.81 -11.04 2.71
CA VAL A 99 5.22 -12.41 2.35
C VAL A 99 5.07 -12.66 0.86
N LEU A 100 3.95 -12.24 0.26
CA LEU A 100 3.68 -12.41 -1.16
C LEU A 100 4.69 -11.62 -2.02
N ILE A 101 5.06 -10.39 -1.65
CA ILE A 101 6.08 -9.60 -2.35
C ILE A 101 7.41 -10.37 -2.39
N LEU A 102 7.78 -11.04 -1.31
CA LEU A 102 9.02 -11.80 -1.24
C LEU A 102 8.94 -13.11 -2.03
N VAL A 103 7.84 -13.86 -1.87
CA VAL A 103 7.68 -15.18 -2.51
C VAL A 103 7.44 -15.06 -4.01
N SER A 104 6.69 -14.07 -4.47
CA SER A 104 6.43 -13.84 -5.91
C SER A 104 7.61 -13.21 -6.66
N GLY A 105 8.62 -12.71 -5.96
CA GLY A 105 9.70 -11.95 -6.58
C GLY A 105 9.30 -10.53 -7.02
N ALA A 106 8.13 -10.03 -6.61
CA ALA A 106 7.66 -8.68 -6.93
C ALA A 106 8.65 -7.59 -6.53
N TYR A 107 9.41 -7.81 -5.44
CA TYR A 107 10.48 -6.88 -5.04
C TYR A 107 11.57 -6.73 -6.10
N LEU A 108 11.87 -7.77 -6.89
CA LEU A 108 12.85 -7.68 -7.99
C LEU A 108 12.30 -6.81 -9.13
N ILE A 109 11.00 -6.92 -9.42
CA ILE A 109 10.34 -6.10 -10.45
C ILE A 109 10.38 -4.63 -10.04
N ILE A 110 10.05 -4.33 -8.78
CA ILE A 110 10.14 -2.97 -8.24
C ILE A 110 11.57 -2.43 -8.28
N MET A 111 12.56 -3.26 -7.92
CA MET A 111 13.96 -2.87 -7.97
C MET A 111 14.44 -2.61 -9.40
N ALA A 112 14.03 -3.46 -10.36
CA ALA A 112 14.31 -3.25 -11.78
C ALA A 112 13.65 -1.94 -12.27
N GLY A 113 12.39 -1.70 -11.93
CA GLY A 113 11.71 -0.43 -12.23
C GLY A 113 12.47 0.77 -11.69
N PHE A 114 12.90 0.69 -10.43
CA PHE A 114 13.69 1.75 -9.80
C PHE A 114 15.04 1.97 -10.48
N SER A 115 15.73 0.91 -10.93
CA SER A 115 17.01 1.06 -11.65
C SER A 115 16.83 1.76 -13.00
N LEU A 116 15.75 1.48 -13.72
CA LEU A 116 15.45 2.14 -15.00
C LEU A 116 15.19 3.66 -14.84
N THR A 117 14.73 4.11 -13.67
CA THR A 117 14.51 5.55 -13.45
C THR A 117 15.83 6.35 -13.46
N PHE A 118 16.98 5.74 -13.15
CA PHE A 118 18.28 6.42 -13.25
C PHE A 118 18.70 6.71 -14.68
N GLU A 119 18.23 5.92 -15.66
CA GLU A 119 18.49 6.17 -17.08
C GLU A 119 17.66 7.35 -17.60
N ALA A 120 16.41 7.45 -17.14
CA ALA A 120 15.49 8.51 -17.54
C ALA A 120 15.69 9.82 -16.74
N LEU A 121 16.08 9.72 -15.47
CA LEU A 121 16.38 10.84 -14.58
C LEU A 121 17.83 10.74 -14.08
N PRO A 122 18.83 11.09 -14.91
CA PRO A 122 20.22 11.09 -14.49
C PRO A 122 20.48 12.10 -13.36
N ILE A 123 21.58 11.92 -12.64
CA ILE A 123 21.95 12.80 -11.53
C ILE A 123 22.09 14.23 -12.06
N GLY A 124 21.32 15.16 -11.48
CA GLY A 124 21.24 16.54 -11.93
C GLY A 124 20.07 16.87 -12.84
N ALA A 125 19.29 15.89 -13.28
CA ALA A 125 18.03 16.16 -13.98
C ALA A 125 16.99 16.76 -13.02
N GLY A 126 16.20 17.70 -13.53
CA GLY A 126 15.11 18.31 -12.78
C GLY A 126 13.91 17.38 -12.66
N LEU A 127 13.27 17.35 -11.51
CA LEU A 127 11.98 16.68 -11.31
C LEU A 127 10.85 17.57 -11.84
N SER A 128 10.02 17.05 -12.73
CA SER A 128 8.78 17.73 -13.13
C SER A 128 7.75 17.60 -12.01
N VAL A 129 7.47 18.70 -11.33
CA VAL A 129 6.47 18.76 -10.24
C VAL A 129 5.08 18.41 -10.79
N GLU A 130 4.75 18.84 -12.00
CA GLU A 130 3.47 18.58 -12.65
C GLU A 130 3.27 17.09 -12.92
N LEU A 131 4.23 16.43 -13.59
CA LEU A 131 4.18 15.00 -13.86
C LEU A 131 4.13 14.18 -12.57
N THR A 132 4.93 14.56 -11.58
CA THR A 132 4.94 13.89 -10.27
C THR A 132 3.59 14.01 -9.57
N ALA A 133 2.97 15.19 -9.57
CA ALA A 133 1.65 15.41 -8.97
C ALA A 133 0.55 14.62 -9.70
N MET A 134 0.58 14.59 -11.03
CA MET A 134 -0.36 13.80 -11.84
C MET A 134 -0.23 12.30 -11.51
N THR A 135 0.99 11.76 -11.54
CA THR A 135 1.26 10.35 -11.26
C THR A 135 0.87 9.96 -9.83
N LEU A 136 1.14 10.82 -8.85
CA LEU A 136 0.70 10.58 -7.46
C LEU A 136 -0.82 10.57 -7.32
N THR A 137 -1.51 11.46 -8.02
CA THR A 137 -2.98 11.52 -8.02
C THR A 137 -3.58 10.26 -8.65
N GLU A 138 -2.98 9.79 -9.75
CA GLU A 138 -3.37 8.54 -10.39
C GLU A 138 -3.11 7.33 -9.50
N ALA A 139 -1.93 7.25 -8.88
CA ALA A 139 -1.58 6.20 -7.93
C ALA A 139 -2.54 6.15 -6.73
N LEU A 140 -2.95 7.30 -6.21
CA LEU A 140 -3.96 7.40 -5.15
C LEU A 140 -5.32 6.87 -5.63
N SER A 141 -5.76 7.26 -6.83
CA SER A 141 -7.01 6.78 -7.43
C SER A 141 -6.98 5.26 -7.62
N MET A 142 -5.90 4.73 -8.19
CA MET A 142 -5.72 3.28 -8.37
C MET A 142 -5.67 2.54 -7.04
N SER A 143 -4.99 3.08 -6.03
CA SER A 143 -4.94 2.50 -4.68
C SER A 143 -6.32 2.44 -4.04
N PHE A 144 -7.13 3.49 -4.21
CA PHE A 144 -8.50 3.52 -3.72
C PHE A 144 -9.39 2.48 -4.43
N LEU A 145 -9.31 2.40 -5.76
CA LEU A 145 -10.03 1.40 -6.55
C LEU A 145 -9.62 -0.02 -6.17
N ALA A 146 -8.33 -0.30 -6.02
CA ALA A 146 -7.83 -1.59 -5.59
C ALA A 146 -8.33 -1.96 -4.18
N THR A 147 -8.35 -0.99 -3.26
CA THR A 147 -8.93 -1.15 -1.93
C THR A 147 -10.39 -1.59 -2.01
N LEU A 148 -11.20 -0.91 -2.84
CA LEU A 148 -12.60 -1.26 -3.03
C LEU A 148 -12.81 -2.60 -3.75
N GLN A 149 -11.96 -2.94 -4.70
CA GLN A 149 -12.02 -4.24 -5.39
C GLN A 149 -11.77 -5.40 -4.45
N ILE A 150 -10.81 -5.24 -3.51
CA ILE A 150 -10.50 -6.28 -2.52
C ILE A 150 -11.60 -6.34 -1.43
N ALA A 151 -11.98 -5.21 -0.87
CA ALA A 151 -12.91 -5.14 0.25
C ALA A 151 -14.39 -5.22 -0.17
N GLY A 152 -14.72 -4.77 -1.39
CA GLY A 152 -16.10 -4.60 -1.87
C GLY A 152 -16.97 -5.85 -1.76
N PRO A 153 -16.55 -7.01 -2.24
CA PRO A 153 -17.34 -8.24 -2.12
C PRO A 153 -17.66 -8.60 -0.66
N ILE A 154 -16.68 -8.42 0.24
CA ILE A 154 -16.85 -8.70 1.67
C ILE A 154 -17.82 -7.69 2.30
N ILE A 155 -17.64 -6.41 2.00
CA ILE A 155 -18.51 -5.33 2.49
C ILE A 155 -19.95 -5.54 2.02
N ALA A 156 -20.15 -5.92 0.75
CA ALA A 156 -21.48 -6.16 0.21
C ALA A 156 -22.21 -7.29 0.96
N ILE A 157 -21.53 -8.38 1.26
CA ILE A 157 -22.11 -9.48 2.03
C ILE A 157 -22.41 -9.05 3.47
N LEU A 158 -21.48 -8.34 4.12
CA LEU A 158 -21.67 -7.84 5.50
C LEU A 158 -22.82 -6.84 5.57
N LEU A 159 -23.01 -6.00 4.55
CA LEU A 159 -24.14 -5.09 4.45
C LEU A 159 -25.48 -5.84 4.36
N ILE A 160 -25.55 -6.92 3.57
CA ILE A 160 -26.75 -7.77 3.48
C ILE A 160 -27.07 -8.36 4.85
N VAL A 161 -26.06 -8.82 5.58
CA VAL A 161 -26.23 -9.33 6.95
C VAL A 161 -26.74 -8.24 7.88
N ASP A 162 -26.22 -7.03 7.79
CA ASP A 162 -26.71 -5.88 8.61
C ASP A 162 -28.17 -5.58 8.36
N ILE A 163 -28.58 -5.58 7.08
CA ILE A 163 -29.98 -5.39 6.70
C ILE A 163 -30.84 -6.53 7.27
N GLY A 164 -30.39 -7.77 7.14
CA GLY A 164 -31.10 -8.96 7.69
C GLY A 164 -31.25 -8.89 9.20
N LEU A 165 -30.19 -8.55 9.92
CA LEU A 165 -30.22 -8.36 11.36
C LEU A 165 -31.13 -7.20 11.76
N GLY A 166 -31.09 -6.09 11.00
CA GLY A 166 -31.99 -4.94 11.23
C GLY A 166 -33.48 -5.32 11.05
N LEU A 167 -33.81 -6.15 10.08
CA LEU A 167 -35.17 -6.66 9.90
C LEU A 167 -35.60 -7.59 11.04
N LEU A 168 -34.65 -8.39 11.56
CA LEU A 168 -34.91 -9.30 12.67
C LEU A 168 -35.35 -8.56 13.94
N THR A 169 -34.80 -7.38 14.23
CA THR A 169 -35.24 -6.55 15.38
C THR A 169 -36.70 -6.11 15.28
N ARG A 170 -37.17 -5.94 14.06
CA ARG A 170 -38.57 -5.54 13.85
C ARG A 170 -39.55 -6.70 14.16
N VAL A 171 -39.12 -7.94 13.91
CA VAL A 171 -39.94 -9.14 14.12
C VAL A 171 -39.81 -9.67 15.55
N ALA A 172 -38.62 -9.57 16.13
CA ALA A 172 -38.32 -10.09 17.45
C ALA A 172 -37.59 -9.03 18.32
N PRO A 173 -38.32 -8.01 18.81
CA PRO A 173 -37.72 -6.87 19.54
C PRO A 173 -37.13 -7.25 20.90
N THR A 174 -37.43 -8.44 21.41
CA THR A 174 -36.90 -8.97 22.68
C THR A 174 -35.44 -9.48 22.53
N ILE A 175 -34.95 -9.73 21.31
CA ILE A 175 -33.61 -10.17 21.09
C ILE A 175 -32.65 -8.97 21.15
N ASN A 176 -31.62 -9.10 21.99
CA ASN A 176 -30.55 -8.10 22.01
C ASN A 176 -29.67 -8.27 20.76
N LEU A 177 -30.01 -7.51 19.71
CA LEU A 177 -29.34 -7.58 18.43
C LEU A 177 -27.85 -7.25 18.54
N PHE A 178 -27.48 -6.35 19.43
CA PHE A 178 -26.10 -5.99 19.62
C PHE A 178 -25.25 -7.19 20.03
N VAL A 179 -25.73 -8.01 20.96
CA VAL A 179 -25.04 -9.23 21.44
C VAL A 179 -24.97 -10.28 20.34
N LEU A 180 -26.01 -10.39 19.49
CA LEU A 180 -26.07 -11.42 18.44
C LEU A 180 -25.26 -11.01 17.20
N SER A 181 -25.24 -9.72 16.83
CA SER A 181 -24.62 -9.24 15.59
C SER A 181 -23.10 -9.41 15.60
N PHE A 182 -22.44 -9.19 16.73
CA PHE A 182 -20.98 -9.28 16.81
C PHE A 182 -20.41 -10.65 16.46
N PRO A 183 -20.80 -11.75 17.13
CA PRO A 183 -20.27 -13.06 16.82
C PRO A 183 -20.54 -13.48 15.37
N VAL A 184 -21.75 -13.15 14.87
CA VAL A 184 -22.14 -13.46 13.50
C VAL A 184 -21.26 -12.73 12.49
N LYS A 185 -21.07 -11.40 12.67
CA LYS A 185 -20.25 -10.61 11.77
C LYS A 185 -18.77 -11.01 11.81
N ILE A 186 -18.23 -11.21 13.01
CA ILE A 186 -16.82 -11.62 13.17
C ILE A 186 -16.59 -12.99 12.51
N GLY A 187 -17.44 -13.97 12.79
CA GLY A 187 -17.33 -15.30 12.21
C GLY A 187 -17.44 -15.27 10.67
N LEU A 188 -18.42 -14.53 10.15
CA LEU A 188 -18.61 -14.37 8.71
C LEU A 188 -17.42 -13.62 8.07
N THR A 189 -16.92 -12.55 8.69
CA THR A 189 -15.77 -11.81 8.19
C THR A 189 -14.53 -12.69 8.09
N LEU A 190 -14.25 -13.50 9.12
CA LEU A 190 -13.11 -14.43 9.10
C LEU A 190 -13.25 -15.46 7.97
N LEU A 191 -14.46 -16.00 7.76
CA LEU A 191 -14.73 -16.93 6.68
C LEU A 191 -14.50 -16.27 5.31
N LEU A 192 -15.08 -15.09 5.08
CA LEU A 192 -14.97 -14.36 3.82
C LEU A 192 -13.53 -13.92 3.53
N VAL A 193 -12.80 -13.45 4.54
CA VAL A 193 -11.36 -13.12 4.43
C VAL A 193 -10.58 -14.36 4.03
N GLY A 194 -10.85 -15.52 4.65
CA GLY A 194 -10.20 -16.79 4.28
C GLY A 194 -10.40 -17.16 2.80
N VAL A 195 -11.62 -16.98 2.29
CA VAL A 195 -11.95 -17.21 0.87
C VAL A 195 -11.31 -16.18 -0.05
N ALA A 196 -11.10 -14.95 0.41
CA ALA A 196 -10.51 -13.86 -0.38
C ALA A 196 -8.97 -13.90 -0.47
N ILE A 197 -8.27 -14.61 0.42
CA ILE A 197 -6.80 -14.70 0.45
C ILE A 197 -6.19 -15.05 -0.92
N PRO A 198 -6.68 -16.07 -1.67
CA PRO A 198 -6.09 -16.41 -2.97
C PRO A 198 -6.15 -15.28 -4.01
N GLN A 199 -7.11 -14.35 -3.88
CA GLN A 199 -7.28 -13.24 -4.80
C GLN A 199 -6.28 -12.10 -4.56
N ILE A 200 -5.60 -12.08 -3.40
CA ILE A 200 -4.60 -11.06 -3.07
C ILE A 200 -3.37 -11.18 -3.98
N SER A 201 -2.97 -12.39 -4.36
CA SER A 201 -1.77 -12.61 -5.19
C SER A 201 -1.85 -11.96 -6.57
N PRO A 202 -2.88 -12.18 -7.40
CA PRO A 202 -3.00 -11.49 -8.68
C PRO A 202 -3.18 -9.98 -8.53
N MET A 203 -3.85 -9.52 -7.48
CA MET A 203 -4.00 -8.10 -7.20
C MET A 203 -2.65 -7.45 -6.88
N LEU A 204 -1.82 -8.14 -6.07
CA LEU A 204 -0.47 -7.67 -5.76
C LEU A 204 0.39 -7.56 -7.02
N ALA A 205 0.31 -8.53 -7.95
CA ALA A 205 1.03 -8.46 -9.22
C ALA A 205 0.63 -7.21 -10.01
N GLY A 206 -0.67 -6.95 -10.18
CA GLY A 206 -1.14 -5.75 -10.85
C GLY A 206 -0.71 -4.44 -10.17
N LEU A 207 -0.70 -4.39 -8.84
CA LEU A 207 -0.20 -3.23 -8.10
C LEU A 207 1.32 -3.05 -8.23
N THR A 208 2.06 -4.16 -8.37
CA THR A 208 3.50 -4.12 -8.62
C THR A 208 3.80 -3.54 -10.00
N ASP A 209 3.10 -4.00 -11.04
CA ASP A 209 3.25 -3.48 -12.40
C ASP A 209 2.86 -2.01 -12.47
N ALA A 210 1.74 -1.62 -11.86
CA ALA A 210 1.31 -0.23 -11.75
C ALA A 210 2.33 0.64 -11.01
N SER A 211 3.04 0.08 -10.01
CA SER A 211 4.10 0.80 -9.30
C SER A 211 5.29 1.11 -10.22
N VAL A 212 5.67 0.16 -11.08
CA VAL A 212 6.76 0.37 -12.05
C VAL A 212 6.34 1.36 -13.14
N ASP A 213 5.11 1.27 -13.64
CA ASP A 213 4.61 2.20 -14.64
C ASP A 213 4.50 3.63 -14.09
N ALA A 214 4.06 3.78 -12.85
CA ALA A 214 4.04 5.08 -12.17
C ALA A 214 5.46 5.64 -11.92
N MET A 215 6.45 4.78 -11.62
CA MET A 215 7.85 5.23 -11.53
C MET A 215 8.34 5.76 -12.88
N ARG A 216 8.01 5.09 -14.00
CA ARG A 216 8.33 5.57 -15.35
C ARG A 216 7.64 6.89 -15.66
N GLY A 217 6.36 7.03 -15.27
CA GLY A 217 5.62 8.27 -15.44
C GLY A 217 6.27 9.47 -14.75
N ILE A 218 6.81 9.29 -13.53
CA ILE A 218 7.59 10.34 -12.84
C ILE A 218 8.89 10.63 -13.57
N ALA A 219 9.51 9.60 -14.15
CA ALA A 219 10.76 9.73 -14.90
C ALA A 219 10.59 10.38 -16.29
N GLY A 220 9.35 10.64 -16.74
CA GLY A 220 9.06 11.29 -18.02
C GLY A 220 9.13 10.35 -19.21
N GLY A 221 9.01 9.03 -18.98
CA GLY A 221 9.05 7.97 -20.00
C GLY A 221 7.68 7.40 -20.33
#